data_f5bb409a30dd3ba67dac7f81e193e828
#
_entry.id   f5bb409a30dd3ba67dac7f81e193e828
#
_cell.length_a   1.000
_cell.length_b   1.000
_cell.length_c   1.000
_cell.angle_alpha   90.00
_cell.angle_beta   90.00
_cell.angle_gamma   90.00
#
_symmetry.space_group_name_H-M   'P 1'
#
loop_
_entity.id
_entity.type
_entity.pdbx_description
1 polymer ?
#
loop_
_entity_poly.entity_id
_entity_poly.type
_entity_poly.pdbx_seq_one_letter_code
_entity_poly.pdbx_strand_id
1 'polypeptide(L)'
;MKSRLYSYLETNNVLFDYQFGFRHNHSTTLALIDVVDKLYENLDKHNKVIGIYLDLQKAFDVANHGTLLHKLHNYGIRGVALDWFRNYFSKRYQYTTINGVNSELTAVTCGVPRGSALGPVLFLVYVNDIKNAVPGDQIKLFADDTNLFLFGCTIGDTNFYSNIKLNKLCDWLIGNKLSVNIEKTSYMIFFRGKANETLLCINNQVINKVSSCRYLGVIIDDKLKWTDHINQVSTTSFTLLFDLPVYKVTAINVSCSVLSIVF
;
A
#
# COMPACT_ATOMS: atom_id res chain seq x y z
N MET A 1 -17.05 9.91 16.70
CA MET A 1 -16.64 8.47 16.71
C MET A 1 -15.24 8.26 16.14
N LYS A 2 -14.92 8.79 14.93
CA LYS A 2 -13.59 8.63 14.29
C LYS A 2 -12.43 8.99 15.23
N SER A 3 -12.40 10.18 15.78
CA SER A 3 -11.31 10.66 16.65
C SER A 3 -11.12 9.78 17.89
N ARG A 4 -12.23 9.33 18.51
CA ARG A 4 -12.18 8.43 19.67
C ARG A 4 -11.60 7.07 19.32
N LEU A 5 -12.06 6.45 18.22
CA LEU A 5 -11.53 5.17 17.77
C LEU A 5 -10.04 5.30 17.41
N TYR A 6 -9.68 6.31 16.63
CA TYR A 6 -8.31 6.54 16.22
C TYR A 6 -7.38 6.77 17.43
N SER A 7 -7.76 7.67 18.34
CA SER A 7 -6.98 7.92 19.55
C SER A 7 -6.81 6.65 20.39
N TYR A 8 -7.87 5.86 20.55
CA TYR A 8 -7.79 4.57 21.25
C TYR A 8 -6.76 3.62 20.61
N LEU A 9 -6.80 3.47 19.29
CA LEU A 9 -5.91 2.57 18.56
C LEU A 9 -4.44 3.01 18.67
N GLU A 10 -4.15 4.31 18.56
CA GLU A 10 -2.79 4.84 18.68
C GLU A 10 -2.29 4.79 20.14
N THR A 11 -3.08 5.22 21.11
CA THR A 11 -2.68 5.24 22.53
C THR A 11 -2.37 3.85 23.07
N ASN A 12 -3.06 2.82 22.55
CA ASN A 12 -2.83 1.44 22.95
C ASN A 12 -1.86 0.67 22.04
N ASN A 13 -1.17 1.36 21.12
CA ASN A 13 -0.22 0.77 20.17
C ASN A 13 -0.81 -0.43 19.40
N VAL A 14 -2.10 -0.32 19.00
CA VAL A 14 -2.80 -1.39 18.27
C VAL A 14 -2.35 -1.44 16.82
N LEU A 15 -2.17 -0.25 16.19
CA LEU A 15 -1.88 -0.15 14.77
C LEU A 15 -0.48 -0.66 14.45
N PHE A 16 -0.37 -1.34 13.32
CA PHE A 16 0.90 -1.88 12.82
C PHE A 16 1.87 -0.74 12.47
N ASP A 17 3.10 -0.80 12.96
CA ASP A 17 4.09 0.26 12.84
C ASP A 17 4.45 0.60 11.39
N TYR A 18 4.46 -0.41 10.51
CA TYR A 18 4.77 -0.26 9.08
C TYR A 18 3.53 -0.01 8.21
N GLN A 19 2.41 0.41 8.81
CA GLN A 19 1.28 1.00 8.09
C GLN A 19 1.45 2.53 8.08
N PHE A 20 1.71 3.09 6.90
CA PHE A 20 1.95 4.53 6.71
C PHE A 20 0.70 5.28 6.23
N GLY A 21 -0.28 4.58 5.66
CA GLY A 21 -1.51 5.20 5.15
C GLY A 21 -2.48 5.62 6.25
N PHE A 22 -3.10 6.78 6.11
CA PHE A 22 -4.16 7.30 6.99
C PHE A 22 -3.78 7.43 8.47
N ARG A 23 -2.50 7.50 8.80
CA ARG A 23 -2.01 7.72 10.16
C ARG A 23 -1.44 9.12 10.33
N HIS A 24 -1.64 9.71 11.53
CA HIS A 24 -0.98 10.96 11.90
C HIS A 24 0.54 10.76 11.98
N ASN A 25 1.29 11.78 11.60
CA ASN A 25 2.76 11.75 11.56
C ASN A 25 3.35 10.69 10.63
N HIS A 26 2.55 10.14 9.70
CA HIS A 26 2.98 9.25 8.65
C HIS A 26 2.68 9.89 7.29
N SER A 27 3.51 9.61 6.30
CA SER A 27 3.37 10.15 4.94
C SER A 27 3.92 9.18 3.90
N THR A 28 3.63 9.43 2.63
CA THR A 28 4.25 8.72 1.50
C THR A 28 5.76 8.89 1.52
N THR A 29 6.25 10.09 1.87
CA THR A 29 7.68 10.39 1.98
C THR A 29 8.36 9.53 3.05
N LEU A 30 7.77 9.41 4.24
CA LEU A 30 8.33 8.55 5.31
C LEU A 30 8.33 7.08 4.92
N ALA A 31 7.27 6.60 4.25
CA ALA A 31 7.23 5.24 3.74
C ALA A 31 8.31 4.98 2.69
N LEU A 32 8.55 5.95 1.78
CA LEU A 32 9.60 5.87 0.77
C LEU A 32 11.00 5.86 1.40
N ILE A 33 11.26 6.76 2.35
CA ILE A 33 12.55 6.83 3.06
C ILE A 33 12.83 5.49 3.74
N ASP A 34 11.87 4.96 4.50
CA ASP A 34 12.04 3.67 5.20
C ASP A 34 12.35 2.52 4.24
N VAL A 35 11.69 2.48 3.07
CA VAL A 35 11.97 1.46 2.04
C VAL A 35 13.34 1.67 1.42
N VAL A 36 13.68 2.89 1.00
CA VAL A 36 14.93 3.20 0.31
C VAL A 36 16.13 2.96 1.23
N ASP A 37 16.06 3.39 2.48
CA ASP A 37 17.10 3.13 3.48
C ASP A 37 17.33 1.62 3.68
N LYS A 38 16.26 0.84 3.79
CA LYS A 38 16.34 -0.62 3.89
C LYS A 38 16.94 -1.26 2.64
N LEU A 39 16.61 -0.76 1.45
CA LEU A 39 17.19 -1.24 0.20
C LEU A 39 18.70 -0.97 0.18
N TYR A 40 19.16 0.25 0.47
CA TYR A 40 20.58 0.58 0.49
C TYR A 40 21.33 -0.20 1.58
N GLU A 41 20.80 -0.27 2.80
CA GLU A 41 21.40 -1.04 3.90
C GLU A 41 21.66 -2.49 3.49
N ASN A 42 20.71 -3.14 2.83
CA ASN A 42 20.87 -4.53 2.41
C ASN A 42 21.79 -4.67 1.20
N LEU A 43 21.74 -3.77 0.23
CA LEU A 43 22.63 -3.78 -0.92
C LEU A 43 24.08 -3.55 -0.53
N ASP A 44 24.36 -2.70 0.46
CA ASP A 44 25.71 -2.44 0.98
C ASP A 44 26.26 -3.65 1.76
N LYS A 45 25.38 -4.43 2.39
CA LYS A 45 25.72 -5.74 2.98
C LYS A 45 25.83 -6.86 1.92
N HIS A 46 25.82 -6.53 0.63
CA HIS A 46 25.81 -7.47 -0.49
C HIS A 46 24.65 -8.47 -0.52
N ASN A 47 23.58 -8.21 0.23
CA ASN A 47 22.35 -8.97 0.15
C ASN A 47 21.66 -8.79 -1.20
N LYS A 48 20.85 -9.78 -1.56
CA LYS A 48 19.93 -9.72 -2.69
C LYS A 48 18.55 -9.35 -2.16
N VAL A 49 17.90 -8.40 -2.79
CA VAL A 49 16.59 -7.93 -2.34
C VAL A 49 15.56 -8.20 -3.42
N ILE A 50 14.42 -8.76 -3.03
CA ILE A 50 13.23 -8.88 -3.87
C ILE A 50 12.15 -7.99 -3.28
N GLY A 51 11.76 -6.97 -4.03
CA GLY A 51 10.60 -6.13 -3.75
C GLY A 51 9.37 -6.67 -4.49
N ILE A 52 8.28 -6.95 -3.78
CA ILE A 52 7.01 -7.42 -4.34
C ILE A 52 5.97 -6.34 -4.08
N TYR A 53 5.30 -5.90 -5.13
CA TYR A 53 4.30 -4.84 -5.12
C TYR A 53 2.94 -5.46 -5.43
N LEU A 54 2.11 -5.64 -4.39
CA LEU A 54 0.81 -6.27 -4.51
C LEU A 54 -0.29 -5.24 -4.71
N ASP A 55 -1.13 -5.46 -5.71
CA ASP A 55 -2.37 -4.71 -5.95
C ASP A 55 -3.56 -5.51 -5.41
N LEU A 56 -4.32 -4.94 -4.47
CA LEU A 56 -5.50 -5.58 -3.92
C LEU A 56 -6.75 -5.17 -4.69
N GLN A 57 -7.58 -6.14 -5.07
CA GLN A 57 -8.81 -5.87 -5.81
C GLN A 57 -9.86 -5.20 -4.93
N LYS A 58 -10.19 -3.93 -5.21
CA LYS A 58 -11.29 -3.21 -4.54
C LYS A 58 -11.30 -3.35 -3.01
N ALA A 59 -10.11 -3.33 -2.36
CA ALA A 59 -9.92 -3.68 -0.97
C ALA A 59 -10.90 -2.99 0.00
N PHE A 60 -11.19 -1.71 -0.21
CA PHE A 60 -12.17 -0.96 0.59
C PHE A 60 -13.61 -1.44 0.37
N ASP A 61 -13.95 -1.90 -0.81
CA ASP A 61 -15.33 -2.28 -1.17
C ASP A 61 -15.68 -3.70 -0.74
N VAL A 62 -14.67 -4.56 -0.54
CA VAL A 62 -14.86 -5.97 -0.17
C VAL A 62 -14.67 -6.26 1.31
N ALA A 63 -14.25 -5.27 2.12
CA ALA A 63 -14.03 -5.44 3.55
C ALA A 63 -15.27 -6.04 4.23
N ASN A 64 -15.16 -7.27 4.75
CA ASN A 64 -16.29 -7.98 5.34
C ASN A 64 -16.68 -7.43 6.70
N HIS A 65 -17.94 -7.03 6.87
CA HIS A 65 -18.41 -6.38 8.10
C HIS A 65 -18.29 -7.30 9.32
N GLY A 66 -18.57 -8.60 9.18
CA GLY A 66 -18.43 -9.59 10.27
C GLY A 66 -16.98 -9.72 10.74
N THR A 67 -16.05 -9.87 9.79
CA THR A 67 -14.60 -9.91 10.07
C THR A 67 -14.14 -8.62 10.75
N LEU A 68 -14.59 -7.47 10.25
CA LEU A 68 -14.22 -6.17 10.82
C LEU A 68 -14.74 -6.00 12.26
N LEU A 69 -15.99 -6.38 12.53
CA LEU A 69 -16.55 -6.37 13.89
C LEU A 69 -15.81 -7.32 14.84
N HIS A 70 -15.42 -8.49 14.35
CA HIS A 70 -14.61 -9.42 15.12
C HIS A 70 -13.23 -8.85 15.47
N LYS A 71 -12.57 -8.20 14.49
CA LYS A 71 -11.28 -7.53 14.72
C LYS A 71 -11.41 -6.36 15.70
N LEU A 72 -12.44 -5.52 15.56
CA LEU A 72 -12.72 -4.44 16.52
C LEU A 72 -12.87 -5.01 17.95
N HIS A 73 -13.63 -6.09 18.11
CA HIS A 73 -13.78 -6.75 19.40
C HIS A 73 -12.43 -7.23 19.97
N ASN A 74 -11.61 -7.89 19.14
CA ASN A 74 -10.29 -8.41 19.54
C ASN A 74 -9.31 -7.29 19.91
N TYR A 75 -9.44 -6.11 19.29
CA TYR A 75 -8.67 -4.93 19.65
C TYR A 75 -9.24 -4.15 20.85
N GLY A 76 -10.22 -4.73 21.57
CA GLY A 76 -10.74 -4.18 22.81
C GLY A 76 -11.95 -3.27 22.69
N ILE A 77 -12.48 -3.04 21.48
CA ILE A 77 -13.72 -2.28 21.27
C ILE A 77 -14.90 -3.19 21.56
N ARG A 78 -15.56 -3.01 22.71
CA ARG A 78 -16.60 -3.90 23.24
C ARG A 78 -17.85 -3.13 23.66
N GLY A 79 -18.91 -3.87 24.03
CA GLY A 79 -20.16 -3.32 24.55
C GLY A 79 -20.80 -2.28 23.64
N VAL A 80 -21.27 -1.18 24.22
CA VAL A 80 -21.98 -0.12 23.51
C VAL A 80 -21.21 0.42 22.29
N ALA A 81 -19.87 0.50 22.39
CA ALA A 81 -19.05 0.97 21.27
C ALA A 81 -19.09 -0.02 20.09
N LEU A 82 -19.01 -1.34 20.36
CA LEU A 82 -19.10 -2.34 19.31
C LEU A 82 -20.52 -2.42 18.71
N ASP A 83 -21.55 -2.28 19.56
CA ASP A 83 -22.94 -2.27 19.10
C ASP A 83 -23.23 -1.04 18.21
N TRP A 84 -22.58 0.09 18.49
CA TRP A 84 -22.63 1.23 17.59
C TRP A 84 -22.06 0.91 16.19
N PHE A 85 -20.92 0.18 16.11
CA PHE A 85 -20.38 -0.24 14.81
C PHE A 85 -21.28 -1.27 14.12
N ARG A 86 -21.91 -2.21 14.85
CA ARG A 86 -22.91 -3.10 14.28
C ARG A 86 -24.05 -2.33 13.62
N ASN A 87 -24.59 -1.33 14.32
CA ASN A 87 -25.64 -0.47 13.76
C ASN A 87 -25.13 0.36 12.59
N TYR A 88 -23.89 0.84 12.65
CA TYR A 88 -23.28 1.60 11.55
C TYR A 88 -23.21 0.81 10.25
N PHE A 89 -22.96 -0.49 10.30
CA PHE A 89 -22.92 -1.39 9.13
C PHE A 89 -24.28 -1.98 8.77
N SER A 90 -25.24 -1.98 9.68
CA SER A 90 -26.55 -2.61 9.46
C SER A 90 -27.47 -1.69 8.63
N LYS A 91 -28.40 -2.33 7.90
CA LYS A 91 -29.50 -1.65 7.18
C LYS A 91 -29.04 -0.52 6.27
N ARG A 92 -27.89 -0.71 5.62
CA ARG A 92 -27.38 0.21 4.61
C ARG A 92 -27.77 -0.27 3.24
N TYR A 93 -28.22 0.69 2.42
CA TYR A 93 -28.62 0.45 1.04
C TYR A 93 -27.95 1.49 0.15
N GLN A 94 -27.75 1.14 -1.11
CA GLN A 94 -27.21 2.02 -2.13
C GLN A 94 -27.98 1.87 -3.43
N TYR A 95 -27.99 2.91 -4.23
CA TYR A 95 -28.42 2.92 -5.62
C TYR A 95 -27.52 3.86 -6.42
N THR A 96 -27.52 3.69 -7.73
CA THR A 96 -26.75 4.54 -8.65
C THR A 96 -27.72 5.38 -9.47
N THR A 97 -27.43 6.67 -9.64
CA THR A 97 -28.21 7.57 -10.47
C THR A 97 -27.43 7.87 -11.76
N ILE A 98 -28.05 7.62 -12.92
CA ILE A 98 -27.52 7.97 -14.24
C ILE A 98 -28.57 8.75 -14.99
N ASN A 99 -28.26 9.96 -15.41
CA ASN A 99 -29.19 10.85 -16.14
C ASN A 99 -30.56 11.01 -15.45
N GLY A 100 -30.56 11.09 -14.11
CA GLY A 100 -31.79 11.25 -13.31
C GLY A 100 -32.58 9.97 -13.08
N VAL A 101 -32.15 8.83 -13.61
CA VAL A 101 -32.78 7.51 -13.39
C VAL A 101 -31.99 6.76 -12.30
N ASN A 102 -32.73 6.27 -11.30
CA ASN A 102 -32.13 5.50 -10.21
C ASN A 102 -32.18 4.00 -10.53
N SER A 103 -31.10 3.30 -10.17
CA SER A 103 -31.11 1.83 -10.13
C SER A 103 -31.98 1.31 -8.99
N GLU A 104 -32.17 0.00 -8.94
CA GLU A 104 -32.77 -0.65 -7.77
C GLU A 104 -31.95 -0.45 -6.52
N LEU A 105 -32.64 -0.43 -5.38
CA LEU A 105 -32.04 -0.30 -4.06
C LEU A 105 -31.38 -1.63 -3.65
N THR A 106 -30.06 -1.63 -3.50
CA THR A 106 -29.26 -2.83 -3.18
C THR A 106 -28.70 -2.72 -1.76
N ALA A 107 -28.83 -3.79 -0.98
CA ALA A 107 -28.25 -3.83 0.37
C ALA A 107 -26.72 -3.86 0.33
N VAL A 108 -26.06 -3.04 1.18
CA VAL A 108 -24.60 -3.02 1.36
C VAL A 108 -24.22 -4.05 2.43
N THR A 109 -23.65 -5.16 2.02
CA THR A 109 -23.28 -6.29 2.92
C THR A 109 -21.78 -6.35 3.23
N CYS A 110 -20.96 -5.59 2.50
CA CYS A 110 -19.52 -5.49 2.69
C CYS A 110 -19.02 -4.09 2.30
N GLY A 111 -17.75 -3.86 2.56
CA GLY A 111 -17.06 -2.62 2.26
C GLY A 111 -17.17 -1.56 3.35
N VAL A 112 -16.15 -0.71 3.40
CA VAL A 112 -16.16 0.50 4.21
C VAL A 112 -16.53 1.68 3.33
N PRO A 113 -17.47 2.54 3.71
CA PRO A 113 -17.99 3.59 2.82
C PRO A 113 -16.88 4.53 2.38
N ARG A 114 -16.63 4.60 1.07
CA ARG A 114 -15.67 5.54 0.48
C ARG A 114 -16.12 6.98 0.74
N GLY A 115 -15.17 7.87 0.99
CA GLY A 115 -15.46 9.27 1.33
C GLY A 115 -16.01 9.49 2.74
N SER A 116 -16.27 8.43 3.52
CA SER A 116 -16.65 8.59 4.92
C SER A 116 -15.45 8.89 5.80
N ALA A 117 -15.68 9.66 6.86
CA ALA A 117 -14.62 9.95 7.83
C ALA A 117 -14.09 8.70 8.55
N LEU A 118 -14.89 7.66 8.71
CA LEU A 118 -14.54 6.40 9.40
C LEU A 118 -13.90 5.37 8.49
N GLY A 119 -14.22 5.36 7.20
CA GLY A 119 -13.75 4.35 6.23
C GLY A 119 -12.25 4.07 6.33
N PRO A 120 -11.38 5.08 6.26
CA PRO A 120 -9.94 4.87 6.37
C PRO A 120 -9.51 4.17 7.66
N VAL A 121 -9.99 4.61 8.82
CA VAL A 121 -9.63 4.02 10.12
C VAL A 121 -10.14 2.58 10.25
N LEU A 122 -11.35 2.30 9.76
CA LEU A 122 -11.91 0.96 9.76
C LEU A 122 -11.12 0.02 8.82
N PHE A 123 -10.64 0.54 7.70
CA PHE A 123 -9.76 -0.22 6.82
C PHE A 123 -8.41 -0.51 7.47
N LEU A 124 -7.81 0.46 8.19
CA LEU A 124 -6.60 0.19 8.98
C LEU A 124 -6.82 -0.95 9.97
N VAL A 125 -7.94 -0.95 10.71
CA VAL A 125 -8.30 -2.05 11.62
C VAL A 125 -8.44 -3.38 10.87
N TYR A 126 -9.01 -3.34 9.66
CA TYR A 126 -9.25 -4.55 8.87
C TYR A 126 -7.96 -5.23 8.44
N VAL A 127 -6.95 -4.45 8.02
CA VAL A 127 -5.67 -5.01 7.53
C VAL A 127 -4.60 -5.12 8.61
N ASN A 128 -4.86 -4.67 9.82
CA ASN A 128 -3.87 -4.47 10.87
C ASN A 128 -3.10 -5.75 11.29
N ASP A 129 -3.74 -6.90 11.25
CA ASP A 129 -3.16 -8.19 11.64
C ASP A 129 -2.44 -8.92 10.50
N ILE A 130 -2.28 -8.27 9.33
CA ILE A 130 -1.48 -8.77 8.21
C ILE A 130 -0.03 -9.07 8.62
N LYS A 131 0.49 -8.33 9.61
CA LYS A 131 1.80 -8.57 10.24
C LYS A 131 1.97 -9.99 10.79
N ASN A 132 0.87 -10.69 11.10
CA ASN A 132 0.92 -12.07 11.59
C ASN A 132 1.24 -13.06 10.46
N ALA A 133 0.91 -12.74 9.21
CA ALA A 133 1.26 -13.56 8.04
C ALA A 133 2.74 -13.40 7.67
N VAL A 134 3.24 -12.15 7.74
CA VAL A 134 4.64 -11.83 7.44
C VAL A 134 5.18 -10.98 8.58
N PRO A 135 5.72 -11.61 9.64
CA PRO A 135 6.27 -10.89 10.78
C PRO A 135 7.48 -10.03 10.42
N GLY A 136 7.68 -8.97 11.19
CA GLY A 136 8.81 -8.07 11.06
C GLY A 136 8.57 -6.89 10.12
N ASP A 137 9.65 -6.26 9.71
CA ASP A 137 9.68 -5.04 8.88
C ASP A 137 9.69 -5.32 7.37
N GLN A 138 9.48 -6.57 6.98
CA GLN A 138 9.50 -7.00 5.58
C GLN A 138 8.24 -6.56 4.80
N ILE A 139 7.14 -6.29 5.49
CA ILE A 139 5.90 -5.80 4.90
C ILE A 139 5.74 -4.31 5.17
N LYS A 140 5.40 -3.55 4.14
CA LYS A 140 5.13 -2.11 4.19
C LYS A 140 3.76 -1.86 3.59
N LEU A 141 2.96 -1.10 4.32
CA LEU A 141 1.58 -0.79 3.93
C LEU A 141 1.40 0.71 3.77
N PHE A 142 0.70 1.09 2.73
CA PHE A 142 0.13 2.43 2.61
C PHE A 142 -1.33 2.31 2.20
N ALA A 143 -2.20 2.30 3.20
CA ALA A 143 -3.60 1.92 3.04
C ALA A 143 -3.75 0.49 2.47
N ASP A 144 -4.23 0.34 1.24
CA ASP A 144 -4.37 -0.91 0.50
C ASP A 144 -3.11 -1.30 -0.29
N ASP A 145 -2.22 -0.34 -0.58
CA ASP A 145 -0.93 -0.65 -1.18
C ASP A 145 -0.11 -1.53 -0.22
N THR A 146 0.14 -2.77 -0.65
CA THR A 146 0.81 -3.79 0.15
C THR A 146 2.10 -4.20 -0.53
N ASN A 147 3.24 -4.03 0.16
CA ASN A 147 4.54 -4.30 -0.42
C ASN A 147 5.38 -5.17 0.51
N LEU A 148 6.12 -6.11 -0.08
CA LEU A 148 7.07 -6.96 0.63
C LEU A 148 8.48 -6.67 0.13
N PHE A 149 9.42 -6.54 1.05
CA PHE A 149 10.85 -6.43 0.75
C PHE A 149 11.59 -7.54 1.48
N LEU A 150 12.11 -8.48 0.72
CA LEU A 150 12.71 -9.70 1.24
C LEU A 150 14.18 -9.75 0.85
N PHE A 151 15.04 -10.11 1.79
CA PHE A 151 16.49 -10.06 1.61
C PHE A 151 17.12 -11.40 1.94
N GLY A 152 18.23 -11.71 1.29
CA GLY A 152 19.01 -12.91 1.54
C GLY A 152 20.40 -12.84 0.90
N CYS A 153 21.28 -13.72 1.31
CA CYS A 153 22.66 -13.76 0.82
C CYS A 153 22.74 -14.18 -0.66
N THR A 154 21.89 -15.10 -1.09
CA THR A 154 21.82 -15.57 -2.49
C THR A 154 20.45 -15.27 -3.09
N ILE A 155 20.40 -15.14 -4.42
CA ILE A 155 19.13 -14.90 -5.11
C ILE A 155 18.20 -16.12 -5.02
N GLY A 156 18.77 -17.33 -5.00
CA GLY A 156 18.00 -18.59 -4.87
C GLY A 156 17.28 -18.67 -3.54
N ASP A 157 18.00 -18.43 -2.44
CA ASP A 157 17.40 -18.42 -1.09
C ASP A 157 16.36 -17.32 -0.96
N THR A 158 16.69 -16.11 -1.44
CA THR A 158 15.75 -14.98 -1.39
C THR A 158 14.46 -15.30 -2.16
N ASN A 159 14.58 -15.91 -3.34
CA ASN A 159 13.42 -16.32 -4.15
C ASN A 159 12.59 -17.42 -3.44
N PHE A 160 13.24 -18.42 -2.87
CA PHE A 160 12.57 -19.48 -2.12
C PHE A 160 11.78 -18.93 -0.92
N TYR A 161 12.43 -18.12 -0.08
CA TYR A 161 11.75 -17.47 1.05
C TYR A 161 10.67 -16.49 0.62
N SER A 162 10.85 -15.80 -0.51
CA SER A 162 9.83 -14.90 -1.06
C SER A 162 8.55 -15.65 -1.42
N ASN A 163 8.65 -16.81 -2.08
CA ASN A 163 7.49 -17.64 -2.39
C ASN A 163 6.78 -18.13 -1.12
N ILE A 164 7.53 -18.56 -0.10
CA ILE A 164 6.94 -19.00 1.19
C ILE A 164 6.17 -17.84 1.86
N LYS A 165 6.78 -16.66 1.93
CA LYS A 165 6.14 -15.50 2.57
C LYS A 165 4.94 -15.01 1.78
N LEU A 166 5.05 -15.02 0.45
CA LEU A 166 3.96 -14.64 -0.44
C LEU A 166 2.77 -15.58 -0.30
N ASN A 167 2.99 -16.89 -0.22
CA ASN A 167 1.92 -17.86 0.01
C ASN A 167 1.21 -17.62 1.37
N LYS A 168 1.97 -17.43 2.46
CA LYS A 168 1.38 -17.10 3.76
C LYS A 168 0.55 -15.82 3.73
N LEU A 169 1.03 -14.81 3.00
CA LEU A 169 0.28 -13.57 2.82
C LEU A 169 -1.00 -13.80 2.02
N CYS A 170 -0.94 -14.60 0.96
CA CYS A 170 -2.12 -14.96 0.17
C CYS A 170 -3.15 -15.74 1.00
N ASP A 171 -2.72 -16.68 1.82
CA ASP A 171 -3.62 -17.41 2.76
C ASP A 171 -4.31 -16.45 3.73
N TRP A 172 -3.57 -15.47 4.26
CA TRP A 172 -4.13 -14.42 5.11
C TRP A 172 -5.14 -13.57 4.36
N LEU A 173 -4.83 -13.15 3.13
CA LEU A 173 -5.73 -12.35 2.28
C LEU A 173 -7.03 -13.11 2.01
N ILE A 174 -6.96 -14.38 1.63
CA ILE A 174 -8.12 -15.24 1.39
C ILE A 174 -8.96 -15.37 2.67
N GLY A 175 -8.34 -15.65 3.81
CA GLY A 175 -9.00 -15.71 5.10
C GLY A 175 -9.73 -14.42 5.49
N ASN A 176 -9.21 -13.29 5.05
CA ASN A 176 -9.80 -11.96 5.21
C ASN A 176 -10.69 -11.53 4.04
N LYS A 177 -11.03 -12.41 3.11
CA LYS A 177 -11.88 -12.13 1.95
C LYS A 177 -11.34 -10.99 1.07
N LEU A 178 -10.02 -10.86 1.01
CA LEU A 178 -9.31 -9.95 0.11
C LEU A 178 -8.73 -10.75 -1.05
N SER A 179 -8.66 -10.15 -2.22
CA SER A 179 -8.12 -10.78 -3.43
C SER A 179 -6.98 -9.95 -4.01
N VAL A 180 -5.94 -10.63 -4.49
CA VAL A 180 -4.83 -10.03 -5.21
C VAL A 180 -5.19 -9.89 -6.68
N ASN A 181 -4.87 -8.76 -7.27
CA ASN A 181 -4.88 -8.57 -8.72
C ASN A 181 -3.51 -9.01 -9.27
N ILE A 182 -3.45 -10.24 -9.77
CA ILE A 182 -2.18 -10.85 -10.24
C ILE A 182 -1.61 -10.09 -11.44
N GLU A 183 -2.46 -9.60 -12.34
CA GLU A 183 -2.04 -8.88 -13.54
C GLU A 183 -1.32 -7.56 -13.22
N LYS A 184 -1.74 -6.88 -12.14
CA LYS A 184 -1.14 -5.64 -11.67
C LYS A 184 -0.06 -5.84 -10.62
N THR A 185 0.01 -7.04 -10.03
CA THR A 185 1.04 -7.38 -9.06
C THR A 185 2.36 -7.64 -9.79
N SER A 186 3.43 -7.05 -9.29
CA SER A 186 4.74 -7.19 -9.89
C SER A 186 5.82 -7.37 -8.84
N TYR A 187 7.00 -7.84 -9.27
CA TYR A 187 8.17 -7.88 -8.41
C TYR A 187 9.42 -7.35 -9.12
N MET A 188 10.33 -6.85 -8.33
CA MET A 188 11.60 -6.30 -8.77
C MET A 188 12.75 -6.91 -7.98
N ILE A 189 13.88 -7.14 -8.63
CA ILE A 189 15.08 -7.68 -7.99
C ILE A 189 16.14 -6.60 -7.95
N PHE A 190 16.48 -6.16 -6.76
CA PHE A 190 17.56 -5.22 -6.53
C PHE A 190 18.85 -6.01 -6.32
N PHE A 191 19.73 -5.94 -7.31
CA PHE A 191 20.98 -6.70 -7.30
C PHE A 191 22.02 -6.09 -8.25
N ARG A 192 23.26 -5.97 -7.76
CA ARG A 192 24.41 -5.55 -8.59
C ARG A 192 25.03 -6.77 -9.27
N GLY A 193 24.42 -7.30 -10.33
CA GLY A 193 24.93 -8.45 -11.09
C GLY A 193 23.90 -9.02 -12.07
N LYS A 194 24.24 -10.17 -12.68
CA LYS A 194 23.30 -10.92 -13.50
C LYS A 194 22.50 -11.86 -12.60
N ALA A 195 21.20 -11.65 -12.49
CA ALA A 195 20.31 -12.58 -11.80
C ALA A 195 19.95 -13.73 -12.75
N ASN A 196 20.04 -14.96 -12.25
CA ASN A 196 19.43 -16.11 -12.93
C ASN A 196 17.91 -15.91 -12.95
N GLU A 197 17.23 -16.65 -13.81
CA GLU A 197 15.78 -16.64 -13.86
C GLU A 197 15.20 -16.97 -12.48
N THR A 198 14.41 -16.05 -11.95
CA THR A 198 13.67 -16.21 -10.69
C THR A 198 12.21 -16.10 -11.04
N LEU A 199 11.40 -17.00 -10.50
CA LEU A 199 9.96 -16.98 -10.69
C LEU A 199 9.28 -16.86 -9.32
N LEU A 200 8.41 -15.87 -9.19
CA LEU A 200 7.51 -15.75 -8.06
C LEU A 200 6.09 -16.08 -8.54
N CYS A 201 5.38 -16.86 -7.74
CA CYS A 201 4.05 -17.32 -8.07
C CYS A 201 3.06 -17.02 -6.95
N ILE A 202 1.83 -16.68 -7.34
CA ILE A 202 0.65 -16.61 -6.49
C ILE A 202 -0.36 -17.61 -7.03
N ASN A 203 -0.79 -18.59 -6.23
CA ASN A 203 -1.75 -19.61 -6.64
C ASN A 203 -1.37 -20.28 -7.98
N ASN A 204 -0.10 -20.65 -8.14
CA ASN A 204 0.49 -21.25 -9.35
C ASN A 204 0.50 -20.33 -10.60
N GLN A 205 0.17 -19.05 -10.46
CA GLN A 205 0.30 -18.06 -11.53
C GLN A 205 1.56 -17.23 -11.32
N VAL A 206 2.37 -17.12 -12.35
CA VAL A 206 3.61 -16.33 -12.31
C VAL A 206 3.27 -14.84 -12.28
N ILE A 207 3.84 -14.10 -11.36
CA ILE A 207 3.71 -12.64 -11.31
C ILE A 207 4.80 -11.95 -12.15
N ASN A 208 4.49 -10.76 -12.64
CA ASN A 208 5.34 -10.05 -13.58
C ASN A 208 6.63 -9.54 -12.93
N LYS A 209 7.78 -9.88 -13.53
CA LYS A 209 9.06 -9.25 -13.17
C LYS A 209 9.19 -7.93 -13.91
N VAL A 210 9.54 -6.87 -13.19
CA VAL A 210 9.72 -5.53 -13.75
C VAL A 210 11.11 -4.97 -13.39
N SER A 211 11.63 -4.07 -14.23
CA SER A 211 12.88 -3.34 -13.98
C SER A 211 12.63 -1.99 -13.33
N SER A 212 11.40 -1.46 -13.39
CA SER A 212 10.97 -0.25 -12.71
C SER A 212 9.49 -0.32 -12.37
N CYS A 213 9.07 0.34 -11.30
CA CYS A 213 7.65 0.46 -10.93
C CYS A 213 7.38 1.80 -10.25
N ARG A 214 6.12 2.21 -10.27
CA ARG A 214 5.66 3.37 -9.50
C ARG A 214 5.27 2.93 -8.09
N TYR A 215 5.96 3.47 -7.09
CA TYR A 215 5.68 3.26 -5.69
C TYR A 215 5.42 4.60 -5.00
N LEU A 216 4.22 4.79 -4.45
CA LEU A 216 3.78 6.00 -3.74
C LEU A 216 4.09 7.32 -4.49
N GLY A 217 3.92 7.30 -5.81
CA GLY A 217 4.15 8.47 -6.67
C GLY A 217 5.56 8.61 -7.24
N VAL A 218 6.53 7.82 -6.76
CA VAL A 218 7.92 7.82 -7.22
C VAL A 218 8.18 6.60 -8.11
N ILE A 219 8.94 6.77 -9.21
CA ILE A 219 9.42 5.62 -10.01
C ILE A 219 10.71 5.12 -9.38
N ILE A 220 10.70 3.87 -8.96
CA ILE A 220 11.87 3.15 -8.45
C ILE A 220 12.32 2.18 -9.53
N ASP A 221 13.63 2.14 -9.82
CA ASP A 221 14.25 1.16 -10.72
C ASP A 221 15.12 0.16 -9.95
N ASP A 222 15.38 -1.00 -10.55
CA ASP A 222 16.12 -2.12 -9.96
C ASP A 222 17.58 -1.80 -9.59
N LYS A 223 18.08 -0.67 -10.08
CA LYS A 223 19.44 -0.16 -9.84
C LYS A 223 19.48 1.08 -8.98
N LEU A 224 18.31 1.59 -8.56
CA LEU A 224 18.14 2.83 -7.78
C LEU A 224 18.84 4.05 -8.42
N LYS A 225 18.75 4.18 -9.74
CA LYS A 225 19.37 5.29 -10.48
C LYS A 225 18.50 6.54 -10.54
N TRP A 226 17.19 6.38 -10.32
CA TRP A 226 16.19 7.45 -10.31
C TRP A 226 16.03 8.20 -11.65
N THR A 227 16.67 7.76 -12.72
CA THR A 227 16.68 8.46 -14.02
C THR A 227 15.27 8.65 -14.58
N ASP A 228 14.46 7.58 -14.54
CA ASP A 228 13.09 7.62 -15.07
C ASP A 228 12.19 8.55 -14.26
N HIS A 229 12.37 8.59 -12.95
CA HIS A 229 11.63 9.51 -12.08
C HIS A 229 12.02 10.97 -12.35
N ILE A 230 13.32 11.26 -12.44
CA ILE A 230 13.81 12.61 -12.74
C ILE A 230 13.29 13.09 -14.10
N ASN A 231 13.33 12.25 -15.13
CA ASN A 231 12.82 12.56 -16.46
C ASN A 231 11.31 12.86 -16.43
N GLN A 232 10.51 12.02 -15.69
CA GLN A 232 9.08 12.26 -15.55
C GLN A 232 8.78 13.59 -14.85
N VAL A 233 9.46 13.90 -13.74
CA VAL A 233 9.27 15.16 -13.01
C VAL A 233 9.63 16.35 -13.88
N SER A 234 10.76 16.28 -14.60
CA SER A 234 11.19 17.33 -15.53
C SER A 234 10.14 17.59 -16.61
N THR A 235 9.67 16.53 -17.28
CA THR A 235 8.65 16.64 -18.33
C THR A 235 7.35 17.25 -17.80
N THR A 236 6.86 16.77 -16.63
CA THR A 236 5.63 17.29 -16.02
C THR A 236 5.77 18.76 -15.64
N SER A 237 6.93 19.16 -15.10
CA SER A 237 7.21 20.55 -14.74
C SER A 237 7.26 21.47 -15.97
N PHE A 238 7.84 21.00 -17.08
CA PHE A 238 7.82 21.71 -18.35
C PHE A 238 6.39 21.88 -18.87
N THR A 239 5.57 20.84 -18.89
CA THR A 239 4.18 20.91 -19.36
C THR A 239 3.38 21.92 -18.53
N LEU A 240 3.49 21.90 -17.21
CA LEU A 240 2.80 22.86 -16.33
C LEU A 240 3.24 24.31 -16.56
N LEU A 241 4.50 24.55 -16.95
CA LEU A 241 4.99 25.88 -17.27
C LEU A 241 4.41 26.42 -18.59
N PHE A 242 4.10 25.56 -19.55
CA PHE A 242 3.51 25.95 -20.84
C PHE A 242 1.98 26.09 -20.79
N ASP A 243 1.30 25.39 -19.88
CA ASP A 243 -0.15 25.48 -19.70
C ASP A 243 -0.61 26.66 -18.82
N LEU A 244 0.33 27.41 -18.21
CA LEU A 244 0.01 28.64 -17.51
C LEU A 244 -0.23 29.77 -18.53
N PRO A 245 -1.35 30.53 -18.44
CA PRO A 245 -1.56 31.69 -19.28
C PRO A 245 -0.38 32.67 -19.10
N VAL A 246 0.18 33.09 -20.20
CA VAL A 246 1.41 33.91 -20.29
C VAL A 246 1.28 35.18 -19.46
N TYR A 247 1.60 35.12 -18.20
CA TYR A 247 2.10 36.26 -17.45
C TYR A 247 3.64 36.18 -17.46
N LYS A 248 4.28 37.24 -17.98
CA LYS A 248 5.72 37.36 -18.12
C LYS A 248 6.47 36.72 -16.95
N VAL A 249 7.00 35.51 -17.14
CA VAL A 249 7.97 34.92 -16.22
C VAL A 249 9.33 35.44 -16.65
N THR A 250 9.85 36.43 -15.94
CA THR A 250 11.28 36.76 -15.92
C THR A 250 12.02 35.48 -15.49
N ALA A 251 13.00 35.08 -16.27
CA ALA A 251 13.78 33.87 -16.08
C ALA A 251 14.20 33.69 -14.62
N ILE A 252 13.59 32.73 -13.96
CA ILE A 252 14.05 32.25 -12.65
C ILE A 252 15.07 31.15 -12.93
N ASN A 253 16.30 31.36 -12.49
CA ASN A 253 17.37 30.38 -12.55
C ASN A 253 16.94 29.08 -11.82
N VAL A 254 16.61 28.04 -12.57
CA VAL A 254 16.15 26.74 -12.11
C VAL A 254 17.29 25.85 -11.58
N SER A 255 18.49 26.39 -11.39
CA SER A 255 19.67 25.58 -11.05
C SER A 255 19.84 25.20 -9.58
N CYS A 256 18.97 25.62 -8.64
CA CYS A 256 19.18 25.37 -7.21
C CYS A 256 18.03 24.76 -6.41
N SER A 257 16.84 24.55 -6.97
CA SER A 257 15.69 24.06 -6.18
C SER A 257 15.34 22.57 -6.35
N VAL A 258 15.99 21.86 -7.26
CA VAL A 258 15.73 20.43 -7.48
C VAL A 258 16.52 19.54 -6.49
N LEU A 259 17.57 20.07 -5.86
CA LEU A 259 18.41 19.35 -4.91
C LEU A 259 17.88 19.37 -3.46
N SER A 260 16.85 20.15 -3.14
CA SER A 260 16.30 20.24 -1.79
C SER A 260 15.10 19.31 -1.54
N ILE A 261 14.74 18.43 -2.49
CA ILE A 261 13.64 17.46 -2.35
C ILE A 261 14.17 16.02 -2.14
N VAL A 262 15.47 15.80 -2.17
CA VAL A 262 16.10 14.46 -2.08
C VAL A 262 16.99 14.30 -0.85
N PHE A 263 17.01 15.26 0.08
CA PHE A 263 17.68 15.11 1.38
C PHE A 263 16.83 15.61 2.52
#